data_4e05c94b0f7ebb1290f44a101f93ed4d
#
_entry.id   4e05c94b0f7ebb1290f44a101f93ed4d
#
_cell.length_a   1.000
_cell.length_b   1.000
_cell.length_c   1.000
_cell.angle_alpha   90.00
_cell.angle_beta   90.00
_cell.angle_gamma   90.00
#
_symmetry.space_group_name_H-M   'P 1'
#
loop_
_entity.id
_entity.type
_entity.pdbx_description
1 polymer ?
#
loop_
_entity_poly.entity_id
_entity_poly.type
_entity_poly.pdbx_seq_one_letter_code
_entity_poly.pdbx_strand_id
1 'polypeptide(L)'
;MNAQRAFDEYWFGARSLARVEVLLTNMRARFGVFPSALAALHSWQHMSPETRRAICHWHLQLTDPLYRRFTGAYLVERRSGPRPEVTRDLVVAWVGQQRPGRWTMPMRIQFASKLLSAAYSAGLVTTNRDPRPIGLPRVPDEALEYLMYLLRETEFEGSLLDNPYTSSVGLEGAILEERLRGLPGLAFMRQGDLIDFGWRHRDLRIWADVNLRSDESRLAGAAL
;
A
#
# COMPACT_ATOMS: atom_id res chain seq x y z
N MET A 1 7.86 -22.02 2.33
CA MET A 1 7.09 -21.68 3.55
C MET A 1 6.07 -22.79 3.76
N ASN A 2 6.13 -23.49 4.89
CA ASN A 2 5.30 -24.66 5.21
C ASN A 2 4.12 -24.19 6.11
N ALA A 3 2.88 -24.51 5.73
CA ALA A 3 1.68 -24.11 6.44
C ALA A 3 1.59 -24.78 7.83
N GLN A 4 2.01 -26.05 7.93
CA GLN A 4 2.03 -26.77 9.21
C GLN A 4 2.95 -26.06 10.21
N ARG A 5 4.18 -25.74 9.81
CA ARG A 5 5.13 -25.00 10.67
C ARG A 5 4.58 -23.64 11.11
N ALA A 6 3.98 -22.86 10.17
CA ALA A 6 3.39 -21.56 10.48
C ALA A 6 2.19 -21.68 11.44
N PHE A 7 1.47 -22.80 11.41
CA PHE A 7 0.39 -23.10 12.36
C PHE A 7 0.94 -23.48 13.73
N ASP A 8 1.91 -24.40 13.79
CA ASP A 8 2.51 -24.88 15.03
C ASP A 8 3.25 -23.77 15.81
N GLU A 9 3.90 -22.85 15.08
CA GLU A 9 4.59 -21.68 15.63
C GLU A 9 3.69 -20.45 15.81
N TYR A 10 2.37 -20.55 15.59
CA TYR A 10 1.37 -19.48 15.77
C TYR A 10 1.67 -18.16 15.04
N TRP A 11 2.28 -18.19 13.85
CA TRP A 11 2.69 -16.99 13.12
C TRP A 11 1.56 -16.00 12.85
N PHE A 12 0.33 -16.48 12.70
CA PHE A 12 -0.85 -15.66 12.38
C PHE A 12 -1.89 -15.64 13.51
N GLY A 13 -1.63 -16.30 14.64
CA GLY A 13 -2.62 -16.48 15.71
C GLY A 13 -3.89 -17.21 15.26
N ALA A 14 -3.84 -17.95 14.13
CA ALA A 14 -5.00 -18.62 13.56
C ALA A 14 -5.32 -19.91 14.30
N ARG A 15 -6.62 -20.17 14.48
CA ARG A 15 -7.14 -21.34 15.23
C ARG A 15 -7.22 -22.64 14.41
N SER A 16 -6.91 -22.59 13.11
CA SER A 16 -6.93 -23.80 12.26
C SER A 16 -5.89 -23.74 11.15
N LEU A 17 -5.35 -24.89 10.77
CA LEU A 17 -4.40 -25.05 9.67
C LEU A 17 -4.98 -24.52 8.36
N ALA A 18 -6.23 -24.83 8.03
CA ALA A 18 -6.89 -24.36 6.82
C ALA A 18 -6.92 -22.82 6.73
N ARG A 19 -7.07 -22.13 7.86
CA ARG A 19 -6.98 -20.66 7.90
C ARG A 19 -5.56 -20.17 7.61
N VAL A 20 -4.55 -20.84 8.13
CA VAL A 20 -3.13 -20.54 7.84
C VAL A 20 -2.80 -20.71 6.38
N GLU A 21 -3.28 -21.80 5.73
CA GLU A 21 -3.11 -22.03 4.31
C GLU A 21 -3.69 -20.92 3.44
N VAL A 22 -4.90 -20.44 3.78
CA VAL A 22 -5.54 -19.31 3.08
C VAL A 22 -4.70 -18.03 3.27
N LEU A 23 -4.21 -17.76 4.48
CA LEU A 23 -3.38 -16.58 4.76
C LEU A 23 -2.07 -16.63 3.98
N LEU A 24 -1.37 -17.76 3.96
CA LEU A 24 -0.14 -17.95 3.19
C LEU A 24 -0.37 -17.82 1.69
N THR A 25 -1.48 -18.36 1.17
CA THR A 25 -1.86 -18.21 -0.24
C THR A 25 -2.08 -16.73 -0.59
N ASN A 26 -2.78 -15.99 0.26
CA ASN A 26 -3.00 -14.55 0.07
C ASN A 26 -1.68 -13.76 0.14
N MET A 27 -0.78 -14.10 1.06
CA MET A 27 0.54 -13.45 1.15
C MET A 27 1.40 -13.71 -0.08
N ARG A 28 1.42 -14.96 -0.58
CA ARG A 28 2.13 -15.30 -1.82
C ARG A 28 1.57 -14.52 -3.02
N ALA A 29 0.25 -14.42 -3.13
CA ALA A 29 -0.40 -13.68 -4.21
C ALA A 29 -0.07 -12.17 -4.17
N ARG A 30 0.14 -11.59 -2.98
CA ARG A 30 0.42 -10.15 -2.80
C ARG A 30 1.89 -9.79 -2.94
N PHE A 31 2.77 -10.61 -2.39
CA PHE A 31 4.20 -10.27 -2.30
C PHE A 31 5.07 -11.13 -3.20
N GLY A 32 4.67 -12.38 -3.48
CA GLY A 32 5.47 -13.31 -4.26
C GLY A 32 5.59 -12.96 -5.75
N VAL A 33 4.72 -12.11 -6.28
CA VAL A 33 4.77 -11.61 -7.66
C VAL A 33 5.82 -10.50 -7.86
N PHE A 34 6.41 -10.00 -6.79
CA PHE A 34 7.44 -8.94 -6.79
C PHE A 34 8.70 -9.44 -6.07
N PRO A 35 9.59 -10.20 -6.74
CA PRO A 35 10.75 -10.83 -6.09
C PRO A 35 11.73 -9.85 -5.45
N SER A 36 12.01 -8.72 -6.10
CA SER A 36 12.87 -7.65 -5.57
C SER A 36 12.28 -7.02 -4.31
N ALA A 37 10.97 -6.76 -4.32
CA ALA A 37 10.24 -6.24 -3.17
C ALA A 37 10.24 -7.25 -2.00
N LEU A 38 10.01 -8.54 -2.28
CA LEU A 38 10.03 -9.57 -1.26
C LEU A 38 11.42 -9.68 -0.61
N ALA A 39 12.51 -9.59 -1.40
CA ALA A 39 13.88 -9.58 -0.88
C ALA A 39 14.13 -8.36 0.02
N ALA A 40 13.72 -7.15 -0.41
CA ALA A 40 13.83 -5.94 0.39
C ALA A 40 13.06 -6.04 1.71
N LEU A 41 11.82 -6.55 1.69
CA LEU A 41 11.00 -6.71 2.88
C LEU A 41 11.58 -7.76 3.86
N HIS A 42 12.26 -8.77 3.37
CA HIS A 42 12.94 -9.77 4.20
C HIS A 42 14.13 -9.19 4.97
N SER A 43 14.85 -8.23 4.39
CA SER A 43 15.98 -7.56 5.03
C SER A 43 15.57 -6.40 5.95
N TRP A 44 14.30 -5.97 5.92
CA TRP A 44 13.82 -4.81 6.66
C TRP A 44 13.37 -5.16 8.09
N GLN A 45 14.31 -5.19 9.03
CA GLN A 45 14.07 -5.65 10.40
C GLN A 45 13.27 -4.64 11.25
N HIS A 46 13.57 -3.34 11.15
CA HIS A 46 13.03 -2.29 12.02
C HIS A 46 12.00 -1.39 11.31
N MET A 47 11.09 -2.00 10.54
CA MET A 47 10.04 -1.29 9.84
C MET A 47 9.04 -0.66 10.81
N SER A 48 8.83 0.66 10.70
CA SER A 48 7.83 1.38 11.49
C SER A 48 6.40 0.86 11.21
N PRO A 49 5.46 0.99 12.16
CA PRO A 49 4.06 0.60 11.92
C PRO A 49 3.43 1.34 10.74
N GLU A 50 3.78 2.63 10.54
CA GLU A 50 3.30 3.48 9.44
C GLU A 50 3.85 2.98 8.11
N THR A 51 5.15 2.70 8.02
CA THR A 51 5.80 2.13 6.83
C THR A 51 5.17 0.79 6.45
N ARG A 52 5.01 -0.10 7.41
CA ARG A 52 4.37 -1.40 7.20
C ARG A 52 2.94 -1.26 6.67
N ARG A 53 2.17 -0.31 7.22
CA ARG A 53 0.81 -0.01 6.80
C ARG A 53 0.76 0.44 5.34
N ALA A 54 1.62 1.39 4.96
CA ALA A 54 1.69 1.92 3.60
C ALA A 54 2.08 0.81 2.60
N ILE A 55 3.11 0.03 2.90
CA ILE A 55 3.56 -1.07 2.05
C ILE A 55 2.47 -2.13 1.87
N CYS A 56 1.82 -2.56 2.95
CA CYS A 56 0.72 -3.53 2.86
C CYS A 56 -0.45 -2.99 2.02
N HIS A 57 -0.77 -1.71 2.14
CA HIS A 57 -1.80 -1.05 1.33
C HIS A 57 -1.44 -1.08 -0.16
N TRP A 58 -0.24 -0.66 -0.53
CA TRP A 58 0.20 -0.62 -1.93
C TRP A 58 0.32 -2.00 -2.58
N HIS A 59 0.85 -2.98 -1.85
CA HIS A 59 0.86 -4.37 -2.35
C HIS A 59 -0.54 -4.92 -2.58
N LEU A 60 -1.51 -4.55 -1.76
CA LEU A 60 -2.90 -4.91 -1.98
C LEU A 60 -3.47 -4.19 -3.22
N GLN A 61 -3.17 -2.90 -3.42
CA GLN A 61 -3.57 -2.18 -4.63
C GLN A 61 -2.94 -2.76 -5.91
N LEU A 62 -1.66 -3.13 -5.87
CA LEU A 62 -0.95 -3.70 -7.01
C LEU A 62 -1.57 -5.03 -7.46
N THR A 63 -2.09 -5.83 -6.53
CA THR A 63 -2.56 -7.19 -6.81
C THR A 63 -4.09 -7.37 -6.81
N ASP A 64 -4.85 -6.39 -6.31
CA ASP A 64 -6.32 -6.42 -6.30
C ASP A 64 -6.89 -5.19 -7.04
N PRO A 65 -7.34 -5.36 -8.31
CA PRO A 65 -7.89 -4.27 -9.10
C PRO A 65 -9.16 -3.63 -8.50
N LEU A 66 -9.97 -4.38 -7.74
CA LEU A 66 -11.17 -3.82 -7.10
C LEU A 66 -10.77 -2.91 -5.94
N TYR A 67 -9.81 -3.35 -5.11
CA TYR A 67 -9.27 -2.55 -4.03
C TYR A 67 -8.54 -1.30 -4.55
N ARG A 68 -7.75 -1.42 -5.62
CA ARG A 68 -7.07 -0.29 -6.28
C ARG A 68 -8.06 0.77 -6.72
N ARG A 69 -9.13 0.40 -7.47
CA ARG A 69 -10.18 1.33 -7.90
C ARG A 69 -10.94 1.94 -6.73
N PHE A 70 -11.20 1.16 -5.69
CA PHE A 70 -11.88 1.64 -4.50
C PHE A 70 -11.07 2.72 -3.79
N THR A 71 -9.78 2.49 -3.55
CA THR A 71 -8.92 3.39 -2.77
C THR A 71 -8.29 4.51 -3.60
N GLY A 72 -7.89 4.23 -4.84
CA GLY A 72 -7.18 5.17 -5.72
C GLY A 72 -8.09 6.02 -6.62
N ALA A 73 -9.41 5.71 -6.69
CA ALA A 73 -10.36 6.53 -7.44
C ALA A 73 -11.58 6.89 -6.57
N TYR A 74 -12.36 5.92 -6.12
CA TYR A 74 -13.62 6.20 -5.42
C TYR A 74 -13.43 6.96 -4.10
N LEU A 75 -12.49 6.55 -3.24
CA LEU A 75 -12.22 7.29 -2.00
C LEU A 75 -11.55 8.64 -2.26
N VAL A 76 -10.72 8.76 -3.30
CA VAL A 76 -10.10 10.03 -3.72
C VAL A 76 -11.18 11.03 -4.14
N GLU A 77 -12.10 10.63 -5.03
CA GLU A 77 -13.23 11.46 -5.44
C GLU A 77 -14.10 11.89 -4.26
N ARG A 78 -14.44 10.94 -3.38
CA ARG A 78 -15.26 11.26 -2.21
C ARG A 78 -14.57 12.16 -1.20
N ARG A 79 -13.25 12.07 -1.07
CA ARG A 79 -12.44 12.94 -0.20
C ARG A 79 -12.54 14.41 -0.62
N SER A 80 -12.59 14.67 -1.93
CA SER A 80 -12.72 16.01 -2.50
C SER A 80 -14.17 16.54 -2.51
N GLY A 81 -15.14 15.72 -2.15
CA GLY A 81 -16.54 16.08 -2.12
C GLY A 81 -16.98 16.80 -0.84
N PRO A 82 -18.22 17.30 -0.80
CA PRO A 82 -18.75 18.09 0.33
C PRO A 82 -18.91 17.27 1.64
N ARG A 83 -18.96 15.96 1.54
CA ARG A 83 -19.03 15.03 2.68
C ARG A 83 -17.93 13.97 2.52
N PRO A 84 -16.72 14.22 3.04
CA PRO A 84 -15.57 13.31 2.92
C PRO A 84 -15.70 12.11 3.85
N GLU A 85 -16.77 11.34 3.66
CA GLU A 85 -17.10 10.14 4.44
C GLU A 85 -17.65 9.04 3.54
N VAL A 86 -17.64 7.81 4.03
CA VAL A 86 -18.17 6.64 3.35
C VAL A 86 -18.94 5.76 4.32
N THR A 87 -20.05 5.15 3.85
CA THR A 87 -20.82 4.15 4.58
C THR A 87 -20.78 2.80 3.86
N ARG A 88 -21.09 1.73 4.56
CA ARG A 88 -21.19 0.40 3.95
C ARG A 88 -22.18 0.38 2.79
N ASP A 89 -23.33 1.03 2.93
CA ASP A 89 -24.38 1.02 1.89
C ASP A 89 -23.90 1.73 0.61
N LEU A 90 -23.19 2.85 0.75
CA LEU A 90 -22.56 3.52 -0.39
C LEU A 90 -21.54 2.60 -1.10
N VAL A 91 -20.73 1.85 -0.33
CA VAL A 91 -19.77 0.92 -0.91
C VAL A 91 -20.44 -0.29 -1.53
N VAL A 92 -21.54 -0.81 -0.95
CA VAL A 92 -22.36 -1.88 -1.55
C VAL A 92 -22.91 -1.45 -2.91
N ALA A 93 -23.46 -0.22 -3.00
CA ALA A 93 -23.95 0.35 -4.25
C ALA A 93 -22.82 0.50 -5.27
N TRP A 94 -21.68 1.08 -4.87
CA TRP A 94 -20.50 1.23 -5.71
C TRP A 94 -19.96 -0.12 -6.23
N VAL A 95 -19.85 -1.14 -5.38
CA VAL A 95 -19.45 -2.50 -5.79
C VAL A 95 -20.42 -3.05 -6.84
N GLY A 96 -21.72 -2.83 -6.68
CA GLY A 96 -22.73 -3.24 -7.66
C GLY A 96 -22.53 -2.65 -9.04
N GLN A 97 -22.04 -1.41 -9.11
CA GLN A 97 -21.74 -0.69 -10.36
C GLN A 97 -20.47 -1.20 -11.07
N GLN A 98 -19.51 -1.79 -10.33
CA GLN A 98 -18.25 -2.25 -10.92
C GLN A 98 -18.44 -3.38 -11.94
N ARG A 99 -19.40 -4.26 -11.73
CA ARG A 99 -19.79 -5.34 -12.63
C ARG A 99 -21.30 -5.60 -12.52
N PRO A 100 -22.15 -4.83 -13.23
CA PRO A 100 -23.60 -4.98 -13.16
C PRO A 100 -24.05 -6.42 -13.47
N GLY A 101 -24.97 -6.92 -12.66
CA GLY A 101 -25.52 -8.27 -12.81
C GLY A 101 -24.64 -9.45 -12.37
N ARG A 102 -23.31 -9.24 -12.15
CA ARG A 102 -22.40 -10.35 -11.84
C ARG A 102 -22.46 -10.81 -10.38
N TRP A 103 -22.67 -9.89 -9.44
CA TRP A 103 -22.61 -10.20 -8.00
C TRP A 103 -23.98 -10.10 -7.36
N THR A 104 -24.34 -11.12 -6.59
CA THR A 104 -25.54 -11.11 -5.74
C THR A 104 -25.40 -10.09 -4.60
N MET A 105 -26.51 -9.69 -3.99
CA MET A 105 -26.50 -8.75 -2.84
C MET A 105 -25.60 -9.23 -1.68
N PRO A 106 -25.65 -10.50 -1.23
CA PRO A 106 -24.75 -10.99 -0.20
C PRO A 106 -23.27 -10.85 -0.56
N MET A 107 -22.89 -11.12 -1.83
CA MET A 107 -21.53 -10.95 -2.32
C MET A 107 -21.09 -9.48 -2.28
N ARG A 108 -21.97 -8.54 -2.71
CA ARG A 108 -21.68 -7.10 -2.66
C ARG A 108 -21.45 -6.63 -1.23
N ILE A 109 -22.28 -7.08 -0.27
CA ILE A 109 -22.12 -6.77 1.16
C ILE A 109 -20.78 -7.31 1.68
N GLN A 110 -20.41 -8.54 1.29
CA GLN A 110 -19.14 -9.14 1.69
C GLN A 110 -17.94 -8.36 1.13
N PHE A 111 -17.97 -7.97 -0.16
CA PHE A 111 -16.91 -7.16 -0.77
C PHE A 111 -16.81 -5.79 -0.10
N ALA A 112 -17.92 -5.10 0.09
CA ALA A 112 -17.95 -3.80 0.76
C ALA A 112 -17.34 -3.88 2.17
N SER A 113 -17.70 -4.90 2.94
CA SER A 113 -17.15 -5.12 4.29
C SER A 113 -15.64 -5.35 4.27
N LYS A 114 -15.13 -6.13 3.30
CA LYS A 114 -13.68 -6.38 3.14
C LYS A 114 -12.92 -5.14 2.68
N LEU A 115 -13.46 -4.39 1.71
CA LEU A 115 -12.87 -3.14 1.22
C LEU A 115 -12.76 -2.10 2.33
N LEU A 116 -13.84 -1.90 3.10
CA LEU A 116 -13.88 -0.95 4.22
C LEU A 116 -12.94 -1.37 5.36
N SER A 117 -12.86 -2.67 5.67
CA SER A 117 -11.93 -3.18 6.67
C SER A 117 -10.47 -2.96 6.24
N ALA A 118 -10.15 -3.22 4.96
CA ALA A 118 -8.82 -2.97 4.42
C ALA A 118 -8.47 -1.48 4.40
N ALA A 119 -9.42 -0.61 4.00
CA ALA A 119 -9.24 0.84 4.03
C ALA A 119 -9.01 1.38 5.45
N TYR A 120 -9.72 0.85 6.46
CA TYR A 120 -9.49 1.17 7.85
C TYR A 120 -8.09 0.73 8.32
N SER A 121 -7.68 -0.49 7.99
CA SER A 121 -6.34 -0.98 8.31
C SER A 121 -5.24 -0.16 7.63
N ALA A 122 -5.51 0.39 6.44
CA ALA A 122 -4.60 1.28 5.73
C ALA A 122 -4.62 2.74 6.25
N GLY A 123 -5.55 3.10 7.14
CA GLY A 123 -5.71 4.47 7.64
C GLY A 123 -6.40 5.43 6.67
N LEU A 124 -7.05 4.90 5.62
CA LEU A 124 -7.80 5.69 4.62
C LEU A 124 -9.20 6.09 5.12
N VAL A 125 -9.68 5.45 6.16
CA VAL A 125 -10.84 5.87 6.95
C VAL A 125 -10.47 5.81 8.43
N THR A 126 -11.01 6.73 9.22
CA THR A 126 -10.59 6.95 10.61
C THR A 126 -11.30 6.06 11.62
N THR A 127 -12.42 5.44 11.24
CA THR A 127 -13.22 4.55 12.09
C THR A 127 -13.70 3.32 11.33
N ASN A 128 -14.03 2.25 12.06
CA ASN A 128 -14.63 1.04 11.52
C ASN A 128 -16.18 1.03 11.62
N ARG A 129 -16.80 2.13 12.10
CA ARG A 129 -18.25 2.30 12.22
C ARG A 129 -18.73 3.39 11.29
N ASP A 130 -19.91 3.19 10.68
CA ASP A 130 -20.54 4.17 9.80
C ASP A 130 -21.16 5.34 10.58
N PRO A 131 -21.08 6.57 10.03
CA PRO A 131 -20.32 6.98 8.84
C PRO A 131 -18.82 6.99 9.12
N ARG A 132 -17.99 6.70 8.10
CA ARG A 132 -16.54 6.60 8.22
C ARG A 132 -15.89 7.82 7.55
N PRO A 133 -15.39 8.79 8.30
CA PRO A 133 -14.64 9.90 7.74
C PRO A 133 -13.42 9.40 6.98
N ILE A 134 -13.18 9.96 5.80
CA ILE A 134 -12.02 9.64 4.98
C ILE A 134 -10.83 10.40 5.54
N GLY A 135 -9.75 9.67 5.82
CA GLY A 135 -8.50 10.20 6.34
C GLY A 135 -7.36 10.10 5.33
N LEU A 136 -6.24 10.69 5.70
CA LEU A 136 -4.97 10.54 5.00
C LEU A 136 -3.97 9.91 5.98
N PRO A 137 -3.45 8.72 5.67
CA PRO A 137 -2.43 8.09 6.51
C PRO A 137 -1.11 8.85 6.37
N ARG A 138 -0.32 8.88 7.44
CA ARG A 138 1.06 9.32 7.35
C ARG A 138 1.86 8.32 6.52
N VAL A 139 2.58 8.82 5.52
CA VAL A 139 3.49 8.05 4.68
C VAL A 139 4.93 8.45 5.00
N PRO A 140 5.74 7.61 5.64
CA PRO A 140 7.16 7.87 5.85
C PRO A 140 7.95 7.91 4.53
N ASP A 141 9.10 8.62 4.54
CA ASP A 141 9.92 8.81 3.34
C ASP A 141 10.47 7.48 2.81
N GLU A 142 10.93 6.61 3.70
CA GLU A 142 11.40 5.28 3.32
C GLU A 142 10.31 4.42 2.66
N ALA A 143 9.05 4.58 3.08
CA ALA A 143 7.93 3.90 2.44
C ALA A 143 7.66 4.45 1.03
N LEU A 144 7.76 5.77 0.86
CA LEU A 144 7.57 6.42 -0.44
C LEU A 144 8.71 6.06 -1.39
N GLU A 145 9.96 6.05 -0.95
CA GLU A 145 11.10 5.58 -1.74
C GLU A 145 10.91 4.14 -2.20
N TYR A 146 10.54 3.25 -1.27
CA TYR A 146 10.23 1.86 -1.58
C TYR A 146 9.18 1.77 -2.69
N LEU A 147 8.09 2.53 -2.61
CA LEU A 147 7.05 2.53 -3.63
C LEU A 147 7.60 3.01 -4.98
N MET A 148 8.36 4.11 -5.01
CA MET A 148 8.90 4.64 -6.26
C MET A 148 9.81 3.62 -6.95
N TYR A 149 10.72 2.96 -6.23
CA TYR A 149 11.56 1.90 -6.77
C TYR A 149 10.74 0.69 -7.24
N LEU A 150 9.69 0.30 -6.51
CA LEU A 150 8.82 -0.81 -6.89
C LEU A 150 8.04 -0.48 -8.18
N LEU A 151 7.46 0.71 -8.29
CA LEU A 151 6.72 1.14 -9.48
C LEU A 151 7.61 1.23 -10.72
N ARG A 152 8.89 1.63 -10.56
CA ARG A 152 9.87 1.63 -11.65
C ARG A 152 10.09 0.25 -12.26
N GLU A 153 9.99 -0.81 -11.45
CA GLU A 153 10.21 -2.21 -11.85
C GLU A 153 8.91 -2.93 -12.24
N THR A 154 7.76 -2.25 -12.18
CA THR A 154 6.45 -2.87 -12.34
C THR A 154 5.68 -2.16 -13.45
N GLU A 155 5.00 -2.92 -14.31
CA GLU A 155 4.04 -2.35 -15.23
C GLU A 155 2.79 -1.92 -14.46
N PHE A 156 2.37 -0.67 -14.63
CA PHE A 156 1.19 -0.12 -13.99
C PHE A 156 0.51 0.95 -14.86
N GLU A 157 -0.74 1.23 -14.57
CA GLU A 157 -1.51 2.28 -15.23
C GLU A 157 -1.14 3.66 -14.68
N GLY A 158 -0.86 4.62 -15.58
CA GLY A 158 -0.47 5.99 -15.22
C GLY A 158 1.02 6.26 -15.33
N SER A 159 1.52 7.20 -14.53
CA SER A 159 2.92 7.59 -14.44
C SER A 159 3.40 7.61 -12.98
N LEU A 160 4.70 7.81 -12.75
CA LEU A 160 5.23 7.94 -11.38
C LEU A 160 4.62 9.13 -10.62
N LEU A 161 4.16 10.17 -11.32
CA LEU A 161 3.55 11.36 -10.72
C LEU A 161 2.02 11.34 -10.68
N ASP A 162 1.39 10.51 -11.53
CA ASP A 162 -0.06 10.41 -11.63
C ASP A 162 -0.45 8.94 -11.66
N ASN A 163 -0.81 8.41 -10.49
CA ASN A 163 -1.15 7.00 -10.31
C ASN A 163 -2.03 6.79 -9.07
N PRO A 164 -2.84 5.71 -9.05
CA PRO A 164 -3.76 5.43 -7.94
C PRO A 164 -3.07 5.10 -6.62
N TYR A 165 -1.79 4.73 -6.63
CA TYR A 165 -1.06 4.32 -5.42
C TYR A 165 -0.72 5.52 -4.55
N THR A 166 -0.17 6.58 -5.15
CA THR A 166 0.15 7.83 -4.45
C THR A 166 -1.10 8.66 -4.16
N SER A 167 -2.06 8.73 -5.11
CA SER A 167 -3.31 9.46 -4.94
C SER A 167 -4.15 8.92 -3.78
N SER A 168 -4.17 7.61 -3.57
CA SER A 168 -4.93 6.99 -2.48
C SER A 168 -4.54 7.50 -1.09
N VAL A 169 -3.28 7.86 -0.91
CA VAL A 169 -2.72 8.38 0.35
C VAL A 169 -2.54 9.91 0.37
N GLY A 170 -3.10 10.62 -0.64
CA GLY A 170 -3.08 12.07 -0.74
C GLY A 170 -1.77 12.68 -1.24
N LEU A 171 -0.91 11.88 -1.84
CA LEU A 171 0.31 12.34 -2.48
C LEU A 171 0.05 12.57 -3.97
N GLU A 172 -0.35 13.80 -4.31
CA GLU A 172 -0.72 14.22 -5.65
C GLU A 172 -0.14 15.60 -5.98
N GLY A 173 0.15 15.86 -7.26
CA GLY A 173 0.59 17.16 -7.76
C GLY A 173 1.76 17.73 -6.97
N ALA A 174 1.68 18.99 -6.56
CA ALA A 174 2.74 19.71 -5.87
C ALA A 174 3.17 19.05 -4.54
N ILE A 175 2.22 18.40 -3.83
CA ILE A 175 2.53 17.70 -2.56
C ILE A 175 3.45 16.51 -2.83
N LEU A 176 3.14 15.70 -3.84
CA LEU A 176 4.00 14.57 -4.22
C LEU A 176 5.37 15.06 -4.69
N GLU A 177 5.41 16.08 -5.55
CA GLU A 177 6.66 16.64 -6.08
C GLU A 177 7.59 17.17 -4.97
N GLU A 178 7.03 17.89 -3.99
CA GLU A 178 7.80 18.39 -2.85
C GLU A 178 8.38 17.23 -2.03
N ARG A 179 7.58 16.20 -1.78
CA ARG A 179 8.05 15.00 -1.08
C ARG A 179 9.17 14.30 -1.85
N LEU A 180 9.04 14.16 -3.19
CA LEU A 180 10.04 13.51 -4.03
C LEU A 180 11.38 14.27 -4.04
N ARG A 181 11.36 15.62 -3.99
CA ARG A 181 12.59 16.43 -3.89
C ARG A 181 13.36 16.20 -2.59
N GLY A 182 12.65 15.87 -1.52
CA GLY A 182 13.21 15.59 -0.20
C GLY A 182 13.75 14.18 0.00
N LEU A 183 13.47 13.24 -0.94
CA LEU A 183 13.87 11.85 -0.76
C LEU A 183 15.37 11.62 -1.03
N PRO A 184 16.13 11.03 -0.09
CA PRO A 184 17.56 10.82 -0.27
C PRO A 184 17.90 9.81 -1.37
N GLY A 185 17.04 8.84 -1.67
CA GLY A 185 17.24 7.82 -2.70
C GLY A 185 16.92 8.24 -4.13
N LEU A 186 16.36 9.45 -4.31
CA LEU A 186 15.94 9.99 -5.61
C LEU A 186 16.54 11.37 -5.85
N ALA A 187 16.63 11.77 -7.11
CA ALA A 187 16.87 13.15 -7.53
C ALA A 187 15.71 13.55 -8.45
N PHE A 188 14.75 14.28 -7.93
CA PHE A 188 13.59 14.73 -8.69
C PHE A 188 13.73 16.21 -9.02
N MET A 189 13.62 16.55 -10.31
CA MET A 189 13.57 17.94 -10.80
C MET A 189 12.41 18.12 -11.77
N ARG A 190 11.77 19.29 -11.69
CA ARG A 190 10.78 19.75 -12.67
C ARG A 190 11.07 21.18 -13.06
N GLN A 191 11.16 21.42 -14.38
CA GLN A 191 11.28 22.75 -14.99
C GLN A 191 10.16 22.88 -16.04
N GLY A 192 9.07 23.56 -15.68
CA GLY A 192 7.89 23.63 -16.55
C GLY A 192 7.31 22.24 -16.80
N ASP A 193 7.29 21.82 -18.06
CA ASP A 193 6.80 20.50 -18.48
C ASP A 193 7.88 19.42 -18.50
N LEU A 194 9.16 19.80 -18.33
CA LEU A 194 10.27 18.85 -18.27
C LEU A 194 10.35 18.24 -16.88
N ILE A 195 10.27 16.92 -16.83
CA ILE A 195 10.36 16.12 -15.61
C ILE A 195 11.59 15.22 -15.71
N ASP A 196 12.46 15.27 -14.71
CA ASP A 196 13.64 14.43 -14.62
C ASP A 196 13.63 13.63 -13.31
N PHE A 197 13.84 12.31 -13.44
CA PHE A 197 13.97 11.36 -12.33
C PHE A 197 15.39 10.76 -12.35
N GLY A 198 16.25 11.21 -11.46
CA GLY A 198 17.51 10.58 -11.15
C GLY A 198 17.35 9.52 -10.05
N TRP A 199 17.88 8.33 -10.28
CA TRP A 199 17.84 7.22 -9.32
C TRP A 199 19.24 7.01 -8.73
N ARG A 200 19.37 7.11 -7.41
CA ARG A 200 20.66 6.94 -6.74
C ARG A 200 21.08 5.46 -6.65
N HIS A 201 20.10 4.57 -6.68
CA HIS A 201 20.34 3.13 -6.66
C HIS A 201 19.83 2.50 -7.95
N ARG A 202 20.50 1.44 -8.38
CA ARG A 202 20.19 0.75 -9.64
C ARG A 202 18.79 0.16 -9.65
N ASP A 203 18.37 -0.44 -8.52
CA ASP A 203 17.12 -1.16 -8.35
C ASP A 203 16.68 -1.17 -6.88
N LEU A 204 15.48 -1.69 -6.60
CA LEU A 204 14.90 -1.77 -5.26
C LEU A 204 15.76 -2.61 -4.29
N ARG A 205 16.42 -3.65 -4.79
CA ARG A 205 17.29 -4.51 -3.97
C ARG A 205 18.51 -3.75 -3.47
N ILE A 206 19.20 -3.06 -4.38
CA ILE A 206 20.38 -2.25 -4.01
C ILE A 206 19.97 -1.10 -3.08
N TRP A 207 18.84 -0.45 -3.35
CA TRP A 207 18.28 0.54 -2.43
C TRP A 207 18.09 -0.04 -1.02
N ALA A 208 17.49 -1.22 -0.89
CA ALA A 208 17.27 -1.87 0.39
C ALA A 208 18.60 -2.24 1.08
N ASP A 209 19.55 -2.82 0.33
CA ASP A 209 20.84 -3.21 0.88
C ASP A 209 21.64 -2.01 1.44
N VAL A 210 21.54 -0.84 0.83
CA VAL A 210 22.23 0.39 1.28
C VAL A 210 21.50 1.06 2.43
N ASN A 211 20.20 1.28 2.30
CA ASN A 211 19.45 2.14 3.24
C ASN A 211 19.02 1.38 4.50
N LEU A 212 18.65 0.10 4.39
CA LEU A 212 18.15 -0.64 5.54
C LEU A 212 19.26 -1.17 6.44
N ARG A 213 20.46 -1.44 5.91
CA ARG A 213 21.64 -1.84 6.72
C ARG A 213 22.30 -0.65 7.40
N SER A 214 22.20 0.56 6.84
CA SER A 214 22.75 1.78 7.44
C SER A 214 22.03 2.14 8.76
N ASP A 215 20.77 1.80 8.91
CA ASP A 215 20.02 2.01 10.15
C ASP A 215 20.47 1.08 11.27
N GLU A 216 20.90 -0.13 10.97
CA GLU A 216 21.49 -1.04 11.98
C GLU A 216 22.78 -0.46 12.59
N SER A 217 23.62 0.16 11.75
CA SER A 217 24.88 0.80 12.21
C SER A 217 24.60 2.07 13.02
N ARG A 218 23.56 2.84 12.72
CA ARG A 218 23.16 4.03 13.47
C ARG A 218 22.56 3.70 14.82
N LEU A 219 21.72 2.65 14.89
CA LEU A 219 21.12 2.20 16.14
C LEU A 219 22.15 1.51 17.07
N ALA A 220 23.11 0.79 16.52
CA ALA A 220 24.22 0.21 17.28
C ALA A 220 25.18 1.28 17.82
N GLY A 221 25.40 2.38 17.11
CA GLY A 221 26.22 3.51 17.55
C GLY A 221 25.56 4.46 18.56
N ALA A 222 24.22 4.44 18.66
CA ALA A 222 23.47 5.25 19.63
C ALA A 222 23.24 4.52 20.98
N ALA A 223 23.63 3.24 21.08
CA ALA A 223 23.51 2.42 22.28
C ALA A 223 24.85 2.27 23.07
N LEU A 224 25.90 3.00 22.63
CA LEU A 224 27.18 3.16 23.30
C LEU A 224 27.32 4.58 23.88
#